data_8d634f33a3434197548eaea492f88e96
#
_entry.id   8d634f33a3434197548eaea492f88e96
#
_cell.length_a   1.000
_cell.length_b   1.000
_cell.length_c   1.000
_cell.angle_alpha   90.00
_cell.angle_beta   90.00
_cell.angle_gamma   90.00
#
_symmetry.space_group_name_H-M   'P 1'
#
loop_
_entity.id
_entity.type
_entity.pdbx_description
1 polymer ?
#
loop_
_entity_poly.entity_id
_entity_poly.type
_entity_poly.pdbx_seq_one_letter_code
_entity_poly.pdbx_strand_id
1 'polypeptide(L)'
;MNILKVGMVQQSCSNDIPANIEKLKSNIRKCAELGAQLVVLQELHNSVYFCQHEEAALCDLAEPIPGPSTETYGALAKELGIVLVLSLFERRTAGIYHNTAVVIEKDGSIAGKYRKMHIPDDPCYYEKFYFTPGDMGFQPIETSVGTLGVLVCWDQWYPEAARCMALNGAQMLIYPTAIGGVYTDPVEEQKVQSDAWQLVQRGHSVANGLPVITVNRTGQEDDPTGNTKGIKFWGRSFATGPQGELLAEFGNDEEGVKVVEIDLDRTEYVRRGWPFFRDRRIDAYGETILKRYGK
;
A
#
# COMPACT_ATOMS: atom_id res chain seq x y z
N MET A 1 -15.78 -14.61 -17.08
CA MET A 1 -14.91 -14.37 -15.90
C MET A 1 -13.87 -13.33 -16.31
N ASN A 2 -13.87 -12.21 -15.64
CA ASN A 2 -12.89 -11.15 -15.82
C ASN A 2 -11.78 -11.35 -14.76
N ILE A 3 -10.80 -12.17 -15.10
CA ILE A 3 -9.71 -12.54 -14.19
C ILE A 3 -8.53 -11.60 -14.39
N LEU A 4 -8.13 -10.91 -13.32
CA LEU A 4 -6.92 -10.09 -13.26
C LEU A 4 -5.83 -10.85 -12.50
N LYS A 5 -4.63 -10.99 -13.08
CA LYS A 5 -3.46 -11.52 -12.40
C LYS A 5 -2.66 -10.40 -11.73
N VAL A 6 -2.58 -10.45 -10.41
CA VAL A 6 -1.90 -9.43 -9.60
C VAL A 6 -0.62 -10.01 -9.00
N GLY A 7 0.52 -9.39 -9.31
CA GLY A 7 1.81 -9.66 -8.70
C GLY A 7 2.00 -8.85 -7.42
N MET A 8 2.45 -9.51 -6.37
CA MET A 8 2.87 -8.90 -5.10
C MET A 8 4.36 -9.13 -4.91
N VAL A 9 5.11 -8.08 -4.58
CA VAL A 9 6.56 -8.14 -4.33
C VAL A 9 6.83 -7.83 -2.87
N GLN A 10 7.18 -8.86 -2.08
CA GLN A 10 7.61 -8.71 -0.70
C GLN A 10 9.13 -8.86 -0.62
N GLN A 11 9.81 -7.81 -0.15
CA GLN A 11 11.28 -7.86 -0.01
C GLN A 11 11.78 -7.02 1.16
N SER A 12 13.00 -7.36 1.63
CA SER A 12 13.80 -6.53 2.51
C SER A 12 14.54 -5.45 1.73
N CYS A 13 14.87 -4.36 2.39
CA CYS A 13 15.75 -3.30 1.87
C CYS A 13 17.06 -3.23 2.65
N SER A 14 18.09 -2.71 1.98
CA SER A 14 19.38 -2.37 2.54
C SER A 14 19.68 -0.88 2.36
N ASN A 15 20.77 -0.40 2.91
CA ASN A 15 21.26 0.98 2.70
C ASN A 15 21.76 1.23 1.27
N ASP A 16 21.93 0.19 0.46
CA ASP A 16 22.32 0.28 -0.95
C ASP A 16 21.07 0.46 -1.82
N ILE A 17 20.70 1.71 -2.07
CA ILE A 17 19.54 2.07 -2.89
C ILE A 17 19.60 1.48 -4.31
N PRO A 18 20.74 1.58 -5.05
CA PRO A 18 20.88 0.91 -6.33
C PRO A 18 20.61 -0.60 -6.28
N ALA A 19 21.11 -1.30 -5.27
CA ALA A 19 20.87 -2.74 -5.11
C ALA A 19 19.39 -3.04 -4.83
N ASN A 20 18.72 -2.23 -4.01
CA ASN A 20 17.27 -2.37 -3.76
C ASN A 20 16.48 -2.21 -5.06
N ILE A 21 16.79 -1.21 -5.88
CA ILE A 21 16.13 -0.95 -7.17
C ILE A 21 16.33 -2.12 -8.14
N GLU A 22 17.54 -2.64 -8.26
CA GLU A 22 17.81 -3.79 -9.16
C GLU A 22 17.07 -5.06 -8.68
N LYS A 23 17.02 -5.30 -7.38
CA LYS A 23 16.23 -6.40 -6.77
C LYS A 23 14.76 -6.25 -7.09
N LEU A 24 14.19 -5.04 -6.96
CA LEU A 24 12.80 -4.73 -7.33
C LEU A 24 12.55 -4.99 -8.81
N LYS A 25 13.39 -4.48 -9.70
CA LYS A 25 13.27 -4.69 -11.16
C LYS A 25 13.28 -6.18 -11.51
N SER A 26 14.16 -6.96 -10.86
CA SER A 26 14.19 -8.42 -11.04
C SER A 26 12.89 -9.08 -10.59
N ASN A 27 12.35 -8.68 -9.44
CA ASN A 27 11.10 -9.23 -8.91
C ASN A 27 9.88 -8.81 -9.74
N ILE A 28 9.84 -7.57 -10.25
CA ILE A 28 8.80 -7.11 -11.18
C ILE A 28 8.80 -7.95 -12.46
N ARG A 29 9.99 -8.24 -13.04
CA ARG A 29 10.13 -9.11 -14.20
C ARG A 29 9.60 -10.51 -13.94
N LYS A 30 9.92 -11.10 -12.78
CA LYS A 30 9.38 -12.42 -12.38
C LYS A 30 7.85 -12.40 -12.27
N CYS A 31 7.25 -11.32 -11.74
CA CYS A 31 5.79 -11.19 -11.73
C CYS A 31 5.22 -11.22 -13.16
N ALA A 32 5.82 -10.45 -14.07
CA ALA A 32 5.40 -10.41 -15.49
C ALA A 32 5.56 -11.77 -16.18
N GLU A 33 6.66 -12.47 -15.95
CA GLU A 33 6.91 -13.84 -16.46
C GLU A 33 5.84 -14.84 -15.99
N LEU A 34 5.32 -14.65 -14.75
CA LEU A 34 4.22 -15.43 -14.20
C LEU A 34 2.84 -14.96 -14.70
N GLY A 35 2.81 -13.96 -15.58
CA GLY A 35 1.61 -13.45 -16.23
C GLY A 35 0.87 -12.36 -15.46
N ALA A 36 1.50 -11.71 -14.48
CA ALA A 36 0.89 -10.56 -13.79
C ALA A 36 0.63 -9.41 -14.77
N GLN A 37 -0.55 -8.80 -14.66
CA GLN A 37 -0.98 -7.63 -15.41
C GLN A 37 -0.90 -6.35 -14.57
N LEU A 38 -0.96 -6.51 -13.24
CA LEU A 38 -0.77 -5.48 -12.24
C LEU A 38 0.30 -5.98 -11.27
N VAL A 39 1.28 -5.14 -10.91
CA VAL A 39 2.26 -5.47 -9.88
C VAL A 39 2.25 -4.38 -8.80
N VAL A 40 2.22 -4.80 -7.54
CA VAL A 40 2.20 -3.91 -6.37
C VAL A 40 3.50 -4.05 -5.60
N LEU A 41 4.11 -2.92 -5.27
CA LEU A 41 5.32 -2.84 -4.46
C LEU A 41 4.99 -2.37 -3.04
N GLN A 42 5.94 -2.59 -2.11
CA GLN A 42 5.84 -2.12 -0.73
C GLN A 42 5.99 -0.59 -0.62
N GLU A 43 5.66 -0.02 0.53
CA GLU A 43 5.81 1.41 0.82
C GLU A 43 7.28 1.83 0.82
N LEU A 44 7.59 3.03 0.24
CA LEU A 44 8.93 3.63 0.19
C LEU A 44 10.01 2.64 -0.28
N HIS A 45 9.70 1.89 -1.31
CA HIS A 45 10.36 0.65 -1.72
C HIS A 45 11.83 0.76 -2.15
N ASN A 46 12.33 1.96 -2.45
CA ASN A 46 13.70 2.14 -2.95
C ASN A 46 14.76 2.13 -1.85
N SER A 47 14.40 2.42 -0.60
CA SER A 47 15.33 2.59 0.52
C SER A 47 14.92 1.79 1.74
N VAL A 48 15.78 1.73 2.74
CA VAL A 48 15.36 1.41 4.10
C VAL A 48 14.29 2.39 4.57
N TYR A 49 13.49 1.98 5.54
CA TYR A 49 12.45 2.84 6.12
C TYR A 49 13.10 3.89 7.03
N PHE A 50 13.36 5.06 6.46
CA PHE A 50 14.14 6.13 7.09
C PHE A 50 13.38 6.87 8.22
N CYS A 51 12.07 6.69 8.33
CA CYS A 51 11.25 7.39 9.34
C CYS A 51 11.43 6.84 10.77
N GLN A 52 12.40 5.95 11.00
CA GLN A 52 12.71 5.44 12.35
C GLN A 52 13.31 6.51 13.28
N HIS A 53 13.81 7.61 12.74
CA HIS A 53 14.33 8.76 13.46
C HIS A 53 14.10 10.05 12.66
N GLU A 54 14.28 11.20 13.31
CA GLU A 54 14.11 12.52 12.70
C GLU A 54 15.46 13.08 12.28
N GLU A 55 15.70 13.18 10.98
CA GLU A 55 16.92 13.73 10.42
C GLU A 55 16.63 14.51 9.13
N ALA A 56 16.87 15.83 9.15
CA ALA A 56 16.56 16.71 8.03
C ALA A 56 17.32 16.36 6.72
N ALA A 57 18.54 15.81 6.82
CA ALA A 57 19.31 15.40 5.65
C ALA A 57 18.63 14.27 4.85
N LEU A 58 17.79 13.45 5.48
CA LEU A 58 17.06 12.40 4.77
C LEU A 58 15.97 12.93 3.82
N CYS A 59 15.61 14.22 3.93
CA CYS A 59 14.77 14.88 2.92
C CYS A 59 15.43 14.93 1.53
N ASP A 60 16.74 14.75 1.44
CA ASP A 60 17.45 14.68 0.16
C ASP A 60 17.16 13.37 -0.61
N LEU A 61 16.57 12.38 0.03
CA LEU A 61 16.05 11.17 -0.63
C LEU A 61 14.78 11.43 -1.46
N ALA A 62 14.12 12.57 -1.22
CA ALA A 62 12.87 12.90 -1.90
C ALA A 62 13.10 13.33 -3.35
N GLU A 63 12.24 12.84 -4.25
CA GLU A 63 12.29 13.14 -5.68
C GLU A 63 10.99 13.80 -6.16
N PRO A 64 11.04 14.61 -7.23
CA PRO A 64 9.81 15.12 -7.85
C PRO A 64 9.02 13.97 -8.50
N ILE A 65 7.72 14.17 -8.69
CA ILE A 65 6.86 13.27 -9.47
C ILE A 65 6.20 14.10 -10.58
N PRO A 66 6.55 13.86 -11.87
CA PRO A 66 7.51 12.89 -12.42
C PRO A 66 8.96 13.12 -12.02
N GLY A 67 9.75 12.04 -11.96
CA GLY A 67 11.17 12.06 -11.59
C GLY A 67 11.86 10.72 -11.83
N PRO A 68 13.09 10.55 -11.32
CA PRO A 68 13.95 9.41 -11.66
C PRO A 68 13.30 8.03 -11.46
N SER A 69 12.57 7.83 -10.36
CA SER A 69 11.88 6.56 -10.12
C SER A 69 10.73 6.33 -11.10
N THR A 70 9.90 7.36 -11.35
CA THR A 70 8.80 7.21 -12.31
C THR A 70 9.30 6.99 -13.73
N GLU A 71 10.44 7.55 -14.11
CA GLU A 71 11.09 7.27 -15.40
C GLU A 71 11.60 5.82 -15.47
N THR A 72 12.32 5.38 -14.44
CA THR A 72 12.90 4.02 -14.36
C THR A 72 11.81 2.95 -14.40
N TYR A 73 10.82 3.06 -13.54
CA TYR A 73 9.75 2.07 -13.45
C TYR A 73 8.72 2.22 -14.57
N GLY A 74 8.54 3.43 -15.13
CA GLY A 74 7.74 3.67 -16.32
C GLY A 74 8.31 2.96 -17.55
N ALA A 75 9.62 3.06 -17.77
CA ALA A 75 10.28 2.32 -18.82
C ALA A 75 10.11 0.79 -18.67
N LEU A 76 10.23 0.29 -17.42
CA LEU A 76 10.04 -1.12 -17.12
C LEU A 76 8.57 -1.57 -17.32
N ALA A 77 7.61 -0.78 -16.86
CA ALA A 77 6.19 -1.05 -17.04
C ALA A 77 5.82 -1.16 -18.52
N LYS A 78 6.33 -0.22 -19.34
CA LYS A 78 6.16 -0.24 -20.80
C LYS A 78 6.82 -1.44 -21.46
N GLU A 79 8.03 -1.80 -21.07
CA GLU A 79 8.76 -2.96 -21.57
C GLU A 79 7.95 -4.25 -21.33
N LEU A 80 7.38 -4.39 -20.13
CA LEU A 80 6.68 -5.60 -19.70
C LEU A 80 5.17 -5.59 -20.02
N GLY A 81 4.62 -4.45 -20.43
CA GLY A 81 3.20 -4.27 -20.71
C GLY A 81 2.30 -4.44 -19.49
N ILE A 82 2.75 -4.03 -18.29
CA ILE A 82 2.06 -4.19 -17.02
C ILE A 82 1.76 -2.84 -16.36
N VAL A 83 0.74 -2.82 -15.50
CA VAL A 83 0.49 -1.69 -14.59
C VAL A 83 1.32 -1.88 -13.31
N LEU A 84 1.95 -0.80 -12.81
CA LEU A 84 2.73 -0.84 -11.57
C LEU A 84 2.16 0.12 -10.52
N VAL A 85 2.11 -0.32 -9.27
CA VAL A 85 1.84 0.55 -8.12
C VAL A 85 3.14 0.73 -7.33
N LEU A 86 3.65 1.95 -7.33
CA LEU A 86 4.85 2.40 -6.64
C LEU A 86 4.47 3.13 -5.35
N SER A 87 5.43 3.27 -4.43
CA SER A 87 5.33 4.18 -3.27
C SER A 87 6.66 4.90 -3.08
N LEU A 88 6.62 6.23 -3.14
CA LEU A 88 7.77 7.10 -3.27
C LEU A 88 7.76 8.23 -2.23
N PHE A 89 8.94 8.73 -1.90
CA PHE A 89 9.11 9.98 -1.16
C PHE A 89 9.06 11.15 -2.15
N GLU A 90 7.90 11.82 -2.23
CA GLU A 90 7.65 12.94 -3.15
C GLU A 90 8.17 14.27 -2.59
N ARG A 91 9.04 14.94 -3.33
CA ARG A 91 9.31 16.38 -3.14
C ARG A 91 8.37 17.20 -4.04
N ARG A 92 7.30 17.73 -3.46
CA ARG A 92 6.34 18.58 -4.19
C ARG A 92 6.92 19.96 -4.50
N THR A 93 7.57 20.55 -3.52
CA THR A 93 8.31 21.81 -3.60
C THR A 93 9.29 21.89 -2.43
N ALA A 94 10.10 22.93 -2.35
CA ALA A 94 11.00 23.15 -1.21
C ALA A 94 10.20 23.18 0.11
N GLY A 95 10.56 22.28 1.05
CA GLY A 95 9.94 22.17 2.37
C GLY A 95 8.56 21.48 2.41
N ILE A 96 8.04 20.99 1.28
CA ILE A 96 6.77 20.25 1.25
C ILE A 96 7.00 18.89 0.60
N TYR A 97 6.85 17.84 1.41
CA TYR A 97 7.09 16.46 1.02
C TYR A 97 5.87 15.59 1.34
N HIS A 98 5.72 14.49 0.60
CA HIS A 98 4.63 13.53 0.81
C HIS A 98 5.13 12.10 0.66
N ASN A 99 4.48 11.19 1.35
CA ASN A 99 4.51 9.76 1.07
C ASN A 99 3.46 9.50 -0.02
N THR A 100 3.89 9.12 -1.21
CA THR A 100 3.03 9.14 -2.40
C THR A 100 3.05 7.80 -3.12
N ALA A 101 1.89 7.16 -3.25
CA ALA A 101 1.71 6.07 -4.18
C ALA A 101 1.51 6.61 -5.60
N VAL A 102 2.20 6.01 -6.57
CA VAL A 102 2.11 6.36 -8.00
C VAL A 102 1.70 5.13 -8.79
N VAL A 103 0.70 5.28 -9.63
CA VAL A 103 0.27 4.22 -10.54
C VAL A 103 0.82 4.52 -11.93
N ILE A 104 1.61 3.59 -12.44
CA ILE A 104 2.16 3.63 -13.79
C ILE A 104 1.33 2.72 -14.69
N GLU A 105 0.87 3.25 -15.80
CA GLU A 105 0.13 2.51 -16.83
C GLU A 105 1.10 1.64 -17.66
N LYS A 106 0.56 0.61 -18.34
CA LYS A 106 1.32 -0.34 -19.18
C LYS A 106 2.07 0.29 -20.35
N ASP A 107 1.76 1.53 -20.72
CA ASP A 107 2.51 2.29 -21.72
C ASP A 107 3.67 3.10 -21.12
N GLY A 108 3.83 3.05 -19.79
CA GLY A 108 4.85 3.74 -19.02
C GLY A 108 4.43 5.13 -18.54
N SER A 109 3.25 5.60 -18.89
CA SER A 109 2.73 6.88 -18.40
C SER A 109 2.25 6.80 -16.96
N ILE A 110 2.20 7.93 -16.25
CA ILE A 110 1.60 8.02 -14.93
C ILE A 110 0.07 8.07 -15.09
N ALA A 111 -0.63 7.01 -14.67
CA ALA A 111 -2.09 6.97 -14.64
C ALA A 111 -2.67 7.89 -13.56
N GLY A 112 -1.98 7.98 -12.42
CA GLY A 112 -2.38 8.83 -11.32
C GLY A 112 -1.48 8.66 -10.11
N LYS A 113 -1.79 9.41 -9.05
CA LYS A 113 -1.10 9.30 -7.76
C LYS A 113 -2.04 9.56 -6.60
N TYR A 114 -1.67 9.02 -5.44
CA TYR A 114 -2.34 9.23 -4.15
C TYR A 114 -1.30 9.62 -3.11
N ARG A 115 -1.51 10.73 -2.40
CA ARG A 115 -0.69 11.15 -1.26
C ARG A 115 -1.29 10.63 0.02
N LYS A 116 -0.52 9.90 0.82
CA LYS A 116 -0.94 9.31 2.10
C LYS A 116 -1.64 10.34 2.97
N MET A 117 -2.89 10.05 3.36
CA MET A 117 -3.73 10.99 4.11
C MET A 117 -3.49 10.87 5.62
N HIS A 118 -3.36 9.65 6.12
CA HIS A 118 -3.12 9.40 7.54
C HIS A 118 -1.64 9.16 7.79
N ILE A 119 -1.00 10.11 8.48
CA ILE A 119 0.43 10.08 8.76
C ILE A 119 0.65 9.66 10.21
N PRO A 120 1.34 8.53 10.48
CA PRO A 120 1.66 8.09 11.84
C PRO A 120 2.73 8.98 12.50
N ASP A 121 2.78 8.92 13.83
CA ASP A 121 3.76 9.61 14.65
C ASP A 121 3.98 8.80 15.94
N ASP A 122 4.36 7.55 15.75
CA ASP A 122 4.59 6.59 16.82
C ASP A 122 6.08 6.26 16.95
N PRO A 123 6.55 5.67 18.05
CA PRO A 123 7.94 5.26 18.18
C PRO A 123 8.42 4.43 16.98
N CYS A 124 9.55 4.81 16.38
CA CYS A 124 10.11 4.28 15.14
C CYS A 124 9.30 4.57 13.85
N TYR A 125 8.22 5.34 13.94
CA TYR A 125 7.37 5.74 12.80
C TYR A 125 7.13 7.26 12.80
N TYR A 126 8.20 8.05 12.84
CA TYR A 126 8.16 9.52 12.92
C TYR A 126 7.88 10.15 11.54
N GLU A 127 6.82 9.69 10.89
CA GLU A 127 6.48 10.14 9.53
C GLU A 127 6.02 11.60 9.48
N LYS A 128 5.46 12.16 10.56
CA LYS A 128 5.04 13.56 10.59
C LYS A 128 6.18 14.55 10.50
N PHE A 129 7.41 14.13 10.84
CA PHE A 129 8.60 14.97 10.63
C PHE A 129 8.88 15.17 9.13
N TYR A 130 8.59 14.16 8.31
CA TYR A 130 8.91 14.17 6.88
C TYR A 130 7.73 14.57 6.00
N PHE A 131 6.52 14.11 6.29
CA PHE A 131 5.42 14.14 5.34
C PHE A 131 4.29 15.08 5.75
N THR A 132 3.92 15.92 4.79
CA THR A 132 2.65 16.64 4.83
C THR A 132 1.52 15.66 4.49
N PRO A 133 0.39 15.64 5.22
CA PRO A 133 -0.78 14.86 4.86
C PRO A 133 -1.25 15.11 3.43
N GLY A 134 -1.81 14.08 2.80
CA GLY A 134 -2.33 14.17 1.45
C GLY A 134 -3.48 15.16 1.33
N ASP A 135 -3.56 15.81 0.18
CA ASP A 135 -4.53 16.86 -0.13
C ASP A 135 -5.34 16.58 -1.41
N MET A 136 -5.25 15.35 -1.93
CA MET A 136 -5.92 14.96 -3.19
C MET A 136 -7.28 14.27 -2.97
N GLY A 137 -7.68 14.05 -1.72
CA GLY A 137 -8.87 13.27 -1.39
C GLY A 137 -8.71 11.77 -1.68
N PHE A 138 -9.80 11.02 -1.48
CA PHE A 138 -9.85 9.58 -1.72
C PHE A 138 -10.40 9.32 -3.14
N GLN A 139 -9.57 9.56 -4.15
CA GLN A 139 -9.92 9.40 -5.56
C GLN A 139 -9.27 8.12 -6.12
N PRO A 140 -10.05 7.12 -6.55
CA PRO A 140 -9.52 5.97 -7.25
C PRO A 140 -8.88 6.36 -8.58
N ILE A 141 -7.93 5.55 -9.03
CA ILE A 141 -7.15 5.77 -10.24
C ILE A 141 -7.61 4.82 -11.32
N GLU A 142 -8.05 5.34 -12.45
CA GLU A 142 -8.45 4.57 -13.61
C GLU A 142 -7.20 4.04 -14.35
N THR A 143 -7.23 2.76 -14.69
CA THR A 143 -6.16 2.08 -15.43
C THR A 143 -6.73 1.09 -16.44
N SER A 144 -5.87 0.57 -17.32
CA SER A 144 -6.25 -0.49 -18.28
C SER A 144 -6.62 -1.83 -17.61
N VAL A 145 -6.35 -2.01 -16.32
CA VAL A 145 -6.66 -3.23 -15.55
C VAL A 145 -7.81 -3.04 -14.56
N GLY A 146 -8.43 -1.86 -14.54
CA GLY A 146 -9.54 -1.51 -13.67
C GLY A 146 -9.28 -0.25 -12.86
N THR A 147 -10.25 0.15 -12.04
CA THR A 147 -10.20 1.34 -11.19
C THR A 147 -9.63 0.98 -9.82
N LEU A 148 -8.45 1.50 -9.51
CA LEU A 148 -7.66 1.14 -8.33
C LEU A 148 -7.88 2.14 -7.19
N GLY A 149 -8.35 1.70 -6.03
CA GLY A 149 -8.40 2.46 -4.79
C GLY A 149 -7.08 2.33 -4.05
N VAL A 150 -6.11 3.15 -4.40
CA VAL A 150 -4.77 3.09 -3.81
C VAL A 150 -4.72 3.94 -2.55
N LEU A 151 -4.30 3.32 -1.45
CA LEU A 151 -4.10 3.88 -0.12
C LEU A 151 -2.73 3.43 0.38
N VAL A 152 -2.18 4.04 1.44
CA VAL A 152 -0.82 3.71 1.89
C VAL A 152 -0.80 3.42 3.39
N CYS A 153 -0.30 2.24 3.76
CA CYS A 153 0.11 1.82 5.11
C CYS A 153 -0.89 2.23 6.21
N TRP A 154 -0.65 3.33 6.93
CA TRP A 154 -1.48 3.78 8.07
C TRP A 154 -2.95 4.02 7.69
N ASP A 155 -3.25 4.31 6.42
CA ASP A 155 -4.62 4.38 5.91
C ASP A 155 -5.40 3.07 6.11
N GLN A 156 -4.71 1.93 6.28
CA GLN A 156 -5.28 0.61 6.52
C GLN A 156 -6.14 0.52 7.78
N TRP A 157 -5.86 1.37 8.78
CA TRP A 157 -6.58 1.35 10.05
C TRP A 157 -7.91 2.10 10.00
N TYR A 158 -8.16 2.86 8.93
CA TYR A 158 -9.31 3.77 8.81
C TYR A 158 -10.37 3.24 7.84
N PRO A 159 -11.49 2.68 8.36
CA PRO A 159 -12.60 2.20 7.52
C PRO A 159 -13.16 3.28 6.59
N GLU A 160 -13.07 4.55 7.00
CA GLU A 160 -13.53 5.70 6.23
C GLU A 160 -12.77 5.83 4.92
N ALA A 161 -11.44 5.64 4.93
CA ALA A 161 -10.62 5.71 3.73
C ALA A 161 -11.02 4.63 2.71
N ALA A 162 -11.12 3.38 3.16
CA ALA A 162 -11.56 2.26 2.34
C ALA A 162 -12.97 2.48 1.79
N ARG A 163 -13.89 3.00 2.62
CA ARG A 163 -15.26 3.29 2.23
C ARG A 163 -15.34 4.40 1.20
N CYS A 164 -14.59 5.49 1.36
CA CYS A 164 -14.54 6.58 0.39
C CYS A 164 -14.03 6.12 -0.97
N MET A 165 -12.96 5.33 -1.01
CA MET A 165 -12.47 4.73 -2.27
C MET A 165 -13.52 3.85 -2.94
N ALA A 166 -14.18 2.98 -2.16
CA ALA A 166 -15.23 2.10 -2.70
C ALA A 166 -16.44 2.87 -3.22
N LEU A 167 -16.87 3.93 -2.54
CA LEU A 167 -17.97 4.81 -2.96
C LEU A 167 -17.63 5.62 -4.22
N ASN A 168 -16.37 5.97 -4.40
CA ASN A 168 -15.87 6.66 -5.58
C ASN A 168 -15.54 5.71 -6.75
N GLY A 169 -15.92 4.44 -6.65
CA GLY A 169 -15.88 3.49 -7.77
C GLY A 169 -14.66 2.58 -7.82
N ALA A 170 -13.85 2.51 -6.77
CA ALA A 170 -12.75 1.54 -6.72
C ALA A 170 -13.28 0.11 -6.91
N GLN A 171 -12.61 -0.67 -7.74
CA GLN A 171 -12.90 -2.08 -7.98
C GLN A 171 -12.06 -3.00 -7.09
N MET A 172 -10.96 -2.48 -6.55
CA MET A 172 -10.10 -3.13 -5.56
C MET A 172 -9.40 -2.08 -4.70
N LEU A 173 -9.01 -2.44 -3.48
CA LEU A 173 -8.16 -1.61 -2.63
C LEU A 173 -6.73 -2.14 -2.67
N ILE A 174 -5.76 -1.23 -2.75
CA ILE A 174 -4.34 -1.55 -2.83
C ILE A 174 -3.61 -0.77 -1.76
N TYR A 175 -2.75 -1.45 -1.00
CA TYR A 175 -2.00 -0.88 0.11
C TYR A 175 -0.51 -1.22 0.03
N PRO A 176 0.34 -0.38 -0.59
CA PRO A 176 1.77 -0.35 -0.28
C PRO A 176 1.99 -0.10 1.21
N THR A 177 2.83 -0.90 1.86
CA THR A 177 2.93 -0.91 3.33
C THR A 177 4.37 -1.10 3.79
N ALA A 178 4.70 -0.49 4.94
CA ALA A 178 5.91 -0.74 5.71
C ALA A 178 5.53 -0.75 7.20
N ILE A 179 5.08 -1.89 7.71
CA ILE A 179 4.68 -2.07 9.10
C ILE A 179 5.34 -3.29 9.73
N GLY A 180 5.74 -3.15 10.98
CA GLY A 180 6.41 -4.20 11.75
C GLY A 180 6.23 -4.03 13.25
N GLY A 181 6.77 -4.97 14.01
CA GLY A 181 6.78 -4.91 15.46
C GLY A 181 7.88 -3.98 15.98
N VAL A 182 7.54 -3.18 16.98
CA VAL A 182 8.53 -2.42 17.73
C VAL A 182 9.18 -3.34 18.77
N TYR A 183 10.49 -3.28 18.86
CA TYR A 183 11.28 -4.18 19.71
C TYR A 183 10.93 -4.13 21.21
N THR A 184 10.24 -3.09 21.65
CA THR A 184 9.80 -2.94 23.06
C THR A 184 8.57 -3.80 23.38
N ASP A 185 7.83 -4.23 22.38
CA ASP A 185 6.61 -5.01 22.57
C ASP A 185 6.93 -6.50 22.78
N PRO A 186 6.26 -7.18 23.72
CA PRO A 186 6.34 -8.62 23.86
C PRO A 186 5.96 -9.34 22.55
N VAL A 187 6.54 -10.53 22.31
CA VAL A 187 6.28 -11.31 21.08
C VAL A 187 4.79 -11.62 20.91
N GLU A 188 4.11 -11.93 22.00
CA GLU A 188 2.67 -12.20 22.00
C GLU A 188 1.86 -10.97 21.58
N GLU A 189 2.26 -9.77 22.05
CA GLU A 189 1.61 -8.51 21.66
C GLU A 189 1.85 -8.19 20.19
N GLN A 190 3.08 -8.35 19.70
CA GLN A 190 3.39 -8.17 18.28
C GLN A 190 2.56 -9.08 17.39
N LYS A 191 2.30 -10.32 17.85
CA LYS A 191 1.41 -11.24 17.14
C LYS A 191 -0.03 -10.73 17.11
N VAL A 192 -0.55 -10.26 18.23
CA VAL A 192 -1.91 -9.68 18.32
C VAL A 192 -2.04 -8.47 17.39
N GLN A 193 -1.05 -7.58 17.37
CA GLN A 193 -1.03 -6.41 16.49
C GLN A 193 -0.99 -6.81 15.01
N SER A 194 -0.15 -7.76 14.65
CA SER A 194 -0.04 -8.26 13.28
C SER A 194 -1.32 -8.97 12.80
N ASP A 195 -2.00 -9.69 13.69
CA ASP A 195 -3.28 -10.34 13.38
C ASP A 195 -4.40 -9.27 13.24
N ALA A 196 -4.42 -8.25 14.10
CA ALA A 196 -5.35 -7.12 14.01
C ALA A 196 -5.16 -6.32 12.71
N TRP A 197 -3.91 -6.11 12.29
CA TRP A 197 -3.57 -5.46 11.03
C TRP A 197 -4.16 -6.19 9.80
N GLN A 198 -4.02 -7.51 9.75
CA GLN A 198 -4.63 -8.28 8.65
C GLN A 198 -6.16 -8.29 8.77
N LEU A 199 -6.69 -8.43 9.99
CA LEU A 199 -8.13 -8.52 10.24
C LEU A 199 -8.88 -7.26 9.81
N VAL A 200 -8.37 -6.07 10.15
CA VAL A 200 -9.04 -4.80 9.79
C VAL A 200 -9.16 -4.66 8.27
N GLN A 201 -8.15 -5.02 7.52
CA GLN A 201 -8.16 -4.94 6.05
C GLN A 201 -9.08 -5.99 5.41
N ARG A 202 -9.12 -7.20 5.97
CA ARG A 202 -10.12 -8.20 5.59
C ARG A 202 -11.54 -7.70 5.89
N GLY A 203 -11.71 -6.96 6.99
CA GLY A 203 -12.96 -6.26 7.30
C GLY A 203 -13.33 -5.21 6.23
N HIS A 204 -12.36 -4.47 5.69
CA HIS A 204 -12.60 -3.54 4.57
C HIS A 204 -13.06 -4.27 3.32
N SER A 205 -12.46 -5.42 3.02
CA SER A 205 -12.89 -6.27 1.91
C SER A 205 -14.36 -6.65 2.04
N VAL A 206 -14.74 -7.22 3.19
CA VAL A 206 -16.11 -7.62 3.47
C VAL A 206 -17.06 -6.42 3.44
N ALA A 207 -16.76 -5.35 4.19
CA ALA A 207 -17.64 -4.20 4.35
C ALA A 207 -17.92 -3.46 3.03
N ASN A 208 -17.01 -3.54 2.07
CA ASN A 208 -17.12 -2.89 0.77
C ASN A 208 -17.44 -3.87 -0.38
N GLY A 209 -17.37 -5.19 -0.11
CA GLY A 209 -17.61 -6.24 -1.09
C GLY A 209 -16.67 -6.14 -2.28
N LEU A 210 -15.35 -5.95 -2.03
CA LEU A 210 -14.32 -5.83 -3.07
C LEU A 210 -12.97 -6.43 -2.59
N PRO A 211 -12.08 -6.83 -3.53
CA PRO A 211 -10.76 -7.36 -3.19
C PRO A 211 -9.86 -6.32 -2.51
N VAL A 212 -8.96 -6.81 -1.65
CA VAL A 212 -7.88 -6.05 -1.04
C VAL A 212 -6.54 -6.70 -1.36
N ILE A 213 -5.58 -5.91 -1.79
CA ILE A 213 -4.20 -6.33 -2.05
C ILE A 213 -3.27 -5.49 -1.17
N THR A 214 -2.55 -6.14 -0.28
CA THR A 214 -1.61 -5.49 0.65
C THR A 214 -0.22 -6.04 0.43
N VAL A 215 0.74 -5.16 0.20
CA VAL A 215 2.15 -5.53 0.03
C VAL A 215 2.98 -4.83 1.09
N ASN A 216 3.50 -5.62 2.02
CA ASN A 216 4.31 -5.15 3.13
C ASN A 216 5.79 -5.43 2.88
N ARG A 217 6.62 -4.69 3.57
CA ARG A 217 8.05 -4.90 3.71
C ARG A 217 8.32 -6.09 4.64
N THR A 218 9.47 -6.77 4.49
CA THR A 218 9.96 -7.82 5.40
C THR A 218 11.40 -7.55 5.82
N GLY A 219 11.90 -8.31 6.78
CA GLY A 219 13.26 -8.20 7.28
C GLY A 219 13.40 -7.30 8.50
N GLN A 220 14.62 -7.22 9.01
CA GLN A 220 15.01 -6.33 10.10
C GLN A 220 15.70 -5.10 9.50
N GLU A 221 15.29 -3.92 9.93
CA GLU A 221 16.00 -2.68 9.64
C GLU A 221 16.38 -2.01 10.96
N ASP A 222 17.68 -1.90 11.20
CA ASP A 222 18.23 -1.35 12.45
C ASP A 222 18.05 0.17 12.49
N ASP A 223 17.87 0.71 13.69
CA ASP A 223 17.86 2.15 13.93
C ASP A 223 19.32 2.67 13.83
N PRO A 224 19.64 3.52 12.85
CA PRO A 224 21.00 4.01 12.67
C PRO A 224 21.49 4.91 13.83
N THR A 225 20.59 5.44 14.64
CA THR A 225 20.94 6.25 15.83
C THR A 225 21.37 5.39 17.01
N GLY A 226 21.03 4.10 17.00
CA GLY A 226 21.27 3.17 18.11
C GLY A 226 20.38 3.40 19.34
N ASN A 227 19.40 4.32 19.26
CA ASN A 227 18.46 4.58 20.36
C ASN A 227 17.47 3.42 20.52
N THR A 228 17.20 2.70 19.46
CA THR A 228 16.32 1.54 19.43
C THR A 228 16.99 0.37 18.71
N LYS A 229 16.34 -0.80 18.68
CA LYS A 229 16.78 -1.95 17.87
C LYS A 229 16.23 -1.91 16.45
N GLY A 230 15.52 -0.83 16.10
CA GLY A 230 14.87 -0.72 14.81
C GLY A 230 13.55 -1.51 14.71
N ILE A 231 13.12 -1.80 13.49
CA ILE A 231 11.85 -2.45 13.19
C ILE A 231 12.08 -3.82 12.57
N LYS A 232 11.44 -4.84 13.13
CA LYS A 232 11.25 -6.13 12.45
C LYS A 232 9.92 -6.06 11.69
N PHE A 233 10.00 -5.89 10.38
CA PHE A 233 8.80 -5.83 9.53
C PHE A 233 8.09 -7.17 9.49
N TRP A 234 6.75 -7.13 9.51
CA TRP A 234 5.93 -8.35 9.63
C TRP A 234 5.89 -9.20 8.36
N GLY A 235 6.27 -8.64 7.19
CA GLY A 235 5.97 -9.32 5.94
C GLY A 235 4.48 -9.54 5.80
N ARG A 236 4.04 -10.79 5.66
CA ARG A 236 2.63 -11.19 5.61
C ARG A 236 1.82 -10.44 4.56
N SER A 237 2.44 -10.05 3.44
CA SER A 237 1.69 -9.49 2.30
C SER A 237 0.59 -10.47 1.88
N PHE A 238 -0.59 -9.96 1.53
CA PHE A 238 -1.72 -10.81 1.23
C PHE A 238 -2.67 -10.20 0.19
N ALA A 239 -3.49 -11.05 -0.41
CA ALA A 239 -4.63 -10.65 -1.22
C ALA A 239 -5.89 -11.36 -0.76
N THR A 240 -7.02 -10.65 -0.80
CA THR A 240 -8.35 -11.19 -0.46
C THR A 240 -9.31 -11.09 -1.63
N GLY A 241 -10.31 -11.98 -1.64
CA GLY A 241 -11.52 -11.79 -2.41
C GLY A 241 -12.53 -10.88 -1.69
N PRO A 242 -13.68 -10.56 -2.32
CA PRO A 242 -14.63 -9.56 -1.82
C PRO A 242 -15.39 -9.95 -0.55
N GLN A 243 -15.23 -11.15 -0.03
CA GLN A 243 -15.77 -11.61 1.25
C GLN A 243 -14.68 -11.79 2.31
N GLY A 244 -13.48 -11.21 2.10
CA GLY A 244 -12.36 -11.27 3.04
C GLY A 244 -11.64 -12.63 3.05
N GLU A 245 -11.98 -13.55 2.14
CA GLU A 245 -11.28 -14.82 1.95
C GLU A 245 -9.85 -14.57 1.48
N LEU A 246 -8.87 -15.20 2.12
CA LEU A 246 -7.46 -15.11 1.69
C LEU A 246 -7.27 -15.89 0.39
N LEU A 247 -6.79 -15.21 -0.65
CA LEU A 247 -6.45 -15.80 -1.95
C LEU A 247 -4.95 -16.13 -2.03
N ALA A 248 -4.13 -15.31 -1.39
CA ALA A 248 -2.69 -15.52 -1.24
C ALA A 248 -2.17 -14.82 0.02
N GLU A 249 -1.12 -15.36 0.63
CA GLU A 249 -0.43 -14.76 1.77
C GLU A 249 1.05 -15.15 1.73
N PHE A 250 1.93 -14.22 2.11
CA PHE A 250 3.34 -14.47 2.38
C PHE A 250 3.58 -14.83 3.84
N GLY A 251 4.64 -15.57 4.11
CA GLY A 251 5.19 -15.69 5.46
C GLY A 251 5.86 -14.40 5.94
N ASN A 252 6.15 -14.32 7.24
CA ASN A 252 6.77 -13.16 7.86
C ASN A 252 8.15 -12.83 7.27
N ASP A 253 8.99 -13.84 7.08
CA ASP A 253 10.37 -13.70 6.60
C ASP A 253 10.54 -14.18 5.15
N GLU A 254 9.44 -14.44 4.47
CA GLU A 254 9.44 -14.87 3.06
C GLU A 254 9.75 -13.68 2.16
N GLU A 255 10.75 -13.79 1.30
CA GLU A 255 11.04 -12.82 0.24
C GLU A 255 10.69 -13.39 -1.13
N GLY A 256 10.29 -12.50 -2.03
CA GLY A 256 10.05 -12.87 -3.42
C GLY A 256 8.76 -12.33 -3.98
N VAL A 257 8.15 -13.12 -4.86
CA VAL A 257 6.95 -12.73 -5.59
C VAL A 257 5.86 -13.79 -5.48
N LYS A 258 4.61 -13.34 -5.42
CA LYS A 258 3.42 -14.20 -5.63
C LYS A 258 2.52 -13.54 -6.66
N VAL A 259 1.97 -14.35 -7.55
CA VAL A 259 0.95 -13.90 -8.50
C VAL A 259 -0.36 -14.59 -8.15
N VAL A 260 -1.40 -13.80 -7.98
CA VAL A 260 -2.73 -14.25 -7.57
C VAL A 260 -3.78 -13.85 -8.60
N GLU A 261 -4.76 -14.70 -8.83
CA GLU A 261 -5.90 -14.42 -9.70
C GLU A 261 -7.03 -13.76 -8.90
N ILE A 262 -7.47 -12.60 -9.36
CA ILE A 262 -8.60 -11.84 -8.80
C ILE A 262 -9.75 -11.90 -9.82
N ASP A 263 -10.87 -12.49 -9.42
CA ASP A 263 -12.09 -12.50 -10.21
C ASP A 263 -12.87 -11.19 -9.95
N LEU A 264 -12.78 -10.26 -10.89
CA LEU A 264 -13.44 -8.94 -10.79
C LEU A 264 -14.98 -9.05 -10.89
N ASP A 265 -15.51 -10.08 -11.54
CA ASP A 265 -16.96 -10.31 -11.66
C ASP A 265 -17.56 -10.76 -10.31
N ARG A 266 -16.74 -11.32 -9.41
CA ARG A 266 -17.17 -11.80 -8.09
C ARG A 266 -17.67 -10.66 -7.19
N THR A 267 -17.14 -9.44 -7.32
CA THR A 267 -17.62 -8.25 -6.60
C THR A 267 -19.09 -7.99 -6.86
N GLU A 268 -19.51 -8.03 -8.12
CA GLU A 268 -20.91 -7.84 -8.51
C GLU A 268 -21.78 -8.97 -7.97
N TYR A 269 -21.34 -10.22 -8.09
CA TYR A 269 -22.04 -11.37 -7.53
C TYR A 269 -22.28 -11.25 -6.02
N VAL A 270 -21.23 -10.89 -5.27
CA VAL A 270 -21.31 -10.73 -3.81
C VAL A 270 -22.25 -9.59 -3.41
N ARG A 271 -22.12 -8.42 -4.04
CA ARG A 271 -22.94 -7.25 -3.75
C ARG A 271 -24.42 -7.44 -4.08
N ARG A 272 -24.74 -8.28 -5.07
CA ARG A 272 -26.13 -8.67 -5.36
C ARG A 272 -26.70 -9.61 -4.31
N GLY A 273 -25.92 -10.62 -3.90
CA GLY A 273 -26.36 -11.62 -2.91
C GLY A 273 -26.40 -11.09 -1.48
N TRP A 274 -25.49 -10.19 -1.13
CA TRP A 274 -25.35 -9.56 0.19
C TRP A 274 -25.30 -8.04 0.05
N PRO A 275 -26.43 -7.37 -0.11
CA PRO A 275 -26.52 -5.97 -0.55
C PRO A 275 -26.27 -4.93 0.54
N PHE A 276 -25.54 -5.23 1.60
CA PHE A 276 -25.27 -4.30 2.71
C PHE A 276 -24.51 -3.03 2.29
N PHE A 277 -23.75 -3.06 1.20
CA PHE A 277 -23.15 -1.85 0.64
C PHE A 277 -24.20 -0.86 0.11
N ARG A 278 -25.26 -1.38 -0.54
CA ARG A 278 -26.42 -0.63 -1.00
C ARG A 278 -27.28 -0.15 0.17
N ASP A 279 -27.47 -1.00 1.19
CA ASP A 279 -28.44 -0.81 2.26
C ASP A 279 -27.93 0.11 3.39
N ARG A 280 -26.84 0.84 3.14
CA ARG A 280 -26.31 1.83 4.08
C ARG A 280 -27.33 2.93 4.37
N ARG A 281 -27.53 3.26 5.63
CA ARG A 281 -28.44 4.31 6.11
C ARG A 281 -27.75 5.67 6.10
N ILE A 282 -27.47 6.20 4.89
CA ILE A 282 -26.80 7.50 4.70
C ILE A 282 -27.54 8.68 5.36
N ASP A 283 -28.85 8.54 5.51
CA ASP A 283 -29.74 9.47 6.21
C ASP A 283 -29.51 9.49 7.74
N ALA A 284 -28.98 8.40 8.31
CA ALA A 284 -28.79 8.23 9.75
C ALA A 284 -27.39 8.51 10.25
N TYR A 285 -26.37 8.53 9.39
CA TYR A 285 -24.97 8.72 9.81
C TYR A 285 -24.66 10.18 10.18
N GLY A 286 -25.28 11.14 9.48
CA GLY A 286 -25.19 12.57 9.77
C GLY A 286 -23.75 13.08 9.85
N GLU A 287 -23.56 14.13 10.66
CA GLU A 287 -22.24 14.72 10.88
C GLU A 287 -21.38 13.95 11.90
N THR A 288 -21.92 12.91 12.55
CA THR A 288 -21.21 12.19 13.62
C THR A 288 -19.88 11.62 13.12
N ILE A 289 -19.86 11.10 11.90
CA ILE A 289 -18.66 10.54 11.29
C ILE A 289 -17.56 11.59 11.00
N LEU A 290 -17.93 12.89 10.99
CA LEU A 290 -16.99 14.00 10.76
C LEU A 290 -16.41 14.57 12.05
N LYS A 291 -16.83 14.06 13.21
CA LYS A 291 -16.35 14.54 14.52
C LYS A 291 -15.32 13.59 15.08
N ARG A 292 -14.33 14.14 15.79
CA ARG A 292 -13.38 13.31 16.57
C ARG A 292 -14.06 12.55 17.69
N TYR A 293 -15.15 13.12 18.22
CA TYR A 293 -15.99 12.53 19.26
C TYR A 293 -17.42 13.07 19.12
N GLY A 294 -18.41 12.20 19.21
CA GLY A 294 -19.82 12.54 18.91
C GLY A 294 -20.56 13.39 19.95
N LYS A 295 -19.96 13.62 21.14
CA LYS A 295 -20.56 14.41 22.24
C LYS A 295 -19.93 15.78 22.34
#